data_49825e74fb156e41217d11dafcb59fd6
#
_entry.id   49825e74fb156e41217d11dafcb59fd6
#
_cell.length_a   1.000
_cell.length_b   1.000
_cell.length_c   1.000
_cell.angle_alpha   90.00
_cell.angle_beta   90.00
_cell.angle_gamma   90.00
#
_symmetry.space_group_name_H-M   'P 1'
#
loop_
_entity.id
_entity.type
_entity.pdbx_description
1 polymer ?
#
loop_
_entity_poly.entity_id
_entity_poly.type
_entity_poly.pdbx_seq_one_letter_code
_entity_poly.pdbx_strand_id
1 'polypeptide(L)'
;EQLIARLAQKARASGIHLVIATQRPSVDVITGLIKANIPSRMSFLVSSKVDSRTILDQGGAEQLLGKGDMLFVEPGTSIPKRIHGAFVTDDEVQKIAKLLRESSSPEYIEEVTKSIEAQELNSDSDNDDDLYNEAVEFVIETRRASISSIQRKFRIGYNRAARLIETMEENGIVSPMNSNGSREVL
;
A
#
# COMPACT_ATOMS: atom_id res chain seq x y z
N GLU A 1 0.48 -3.67 5.72
CA GLU A 1 0.73 -4.99 6.29
C GLU A 1 0.02 -6.08 5.51
N GLN A 2 -1.31 -6.05 5.37
CA GLN A 2 -2.10 -7.07 4.66
C GLN A 2 -1.62 -7.32 3.22
N LEU A 3 -1.25 -6.28 2.48
CA LEU A 3 -0.72 -6.40 1.11
C LEU A 3 0.63 -7.14 1.07
N ILE A 4 1.51 -6.88 2.03
CA ILE A 4 2.80 -7.58 2.14
C ILE A 4 2.57 -9.06 2.45
N ALA A 5 1.70 -9.37 3.41
CA ALA A 5 1.35 -10.74 3.75
C ALA A 5 0.72 -11.49 2.56
N ARG A 6 -0.20 -10.84 1.84
CA ARG A 6 -0.81 -11.40 0.63
C ARG A 6 0.21 -11.63 -0.48
N LEU A 7 1.14 -10.69 -0.66
CA LEU A 7 2.24 -10.84 -1.62
C LEU A 7 3.13 -12.02 -1.23
N ALA A 8 3.57 -12.12 0.04
CA ALA A 8 4.40 -13.21 0.53
C ALA A 8 3.76 -14.60 0.32
N GLN A 9 2.44 -14.71 0.53
CA GLN A 9 1.70 -15.95 0.31
C GLN A 9 1.64 -16.35 -1.18
N LYS A 10 1.42 -15.39 -2.08
CA LYS A 10 1.26 -15.65 -3.52
C LYS A 10 2.59 -15.71 -4.28
N ALA A 11 3.58 -14.92 -3.87
CA ALA A 11 4.86 -14.80 -4.53
C ALA A 11 5.63 -16.13 -4.60
N ARG A 12 5.49 -16.98 -3.58
CA ARG A 12 6.14 -18.29 -3.52
C ARG A 12 5.80 -19.17 -4.73
N ALA A 13 4.54 -19.24 -5.09
CA ALA A 13 4.09 -20.05 -6.23
C ALA A 13 4.58 -19.52 -7.58
N SER A 14 4.88 -18.20 -7.63
CA SER A 14 5.37 -17.51 -8.83
C SER A 14 6.90 -17.44 -8.89
N GLY A 15 7.63 -18.02 -7.93
CA GLY A 15 9.10 -17.95 -7.87
C GLY A 15 9.65 -16.57 -7.54
N ILE A 16 8.83 -15.69 -6.97
CA ILE A 16 9.25 -14.34 -6.55
C ILE A 16 9.82 -14.39 -5.14
N HIS A 17 11.02 -13.89 -4.97
CA HIS A 17 11.70 -13.77 -3.68
C HIS A 17 11.43 -12.38 -3.06
N LEU A 18 11.03 -12.37 -1.79
CA LEU A 18 10.81 -11.15 -1.02
C LEU A 18 11.94 -10.94 -0.02
N VAL A 19 12.58 -9.78 -0.08
CA VAL A 19 13.53 -9.32 0.93
C VAL A 19 12.95 -8.05 1.58
N ILE A 20 12.62 -8.15 2.86
CA ILE A 20 12.06 -7.03 3.63
C ILE A 20 13.08 -6.62 4.67
N ALA A 21 13.53 -5.37 4.61
CA ALA A 21 14.48 -4.80 5.54
C ALA A 21 13.86 -3.59 6.26
N THR A 22 14.14 -3.45 7.55
CA THR A 22 13.72 -2.31 8.36
C THR A 22 14.81 -1.93 9.36
N GLN A 23 14.89 -0.65 9.66
CA GLN A 23 15.73 -0.10 10.74
C GLN A 23 14.94 0.13 12.04
N ARG A 24 13.62 -0.16 12.03
CA ARG A 24 12.74 -0.02 13.19
C ARG A 24 12.14 -1.37 13.54
N PRO A 25 12.83 -2.18 14.36
CA PRO A 25 12.35 -3.49 14.76
C PRO A 25 11.29 -3.40 15.87
N SER A 26 10.20 -2.71 15.60
CA SER A 26 9.06 -2.61 16.52
C SER A 26 8.01 -3.69 16.22
N VAL A 27 7.19 -4.01 17.20
CA VAL A 27 6.12 -5.01 17.08
C VAL A 27 5.07 -4.58 16.05
N ASP A 28 4.89 -3.26 15.87
CA ASP A 28 3.97 -2.70 14.89
C ASP A 28 4.46 -2.85 13.44
N VAL A 29 5.77 -3.00 13.24
CA VAL A 29 6.40 -3.20 11.94
C VAL A 29 6.61 -4.68 11.66
N ILE A 30 7.11 -5.44 12.63
CA ILE A 30 7.37 -6.89 12.51
C ILE A 30 6.29 -7.65 13.27
N THR A 31 5.11 -7.68 12.69
CA THR A 31 3.92 -8.29 13.27
C THR A 31 3.94 -9.81 13.18
N GLY A 32 3.08 -10.47 13.95
CA GLY A 32 2.89 -11.92 13.87
C GLY A 32 2.48 -12.40 12.48
N LEU A 33 1.69 -11.59 11.75
CA LEU A 33 1.27 -11.90 10.39
C LEU A 33 2.45 -11.91 9.41
N ILE A 34 3.36 -10.94 9.52
CA ILE A 34 4.59 -10.89 8.72
C ILE A 34 5.49 -12.07 9.04
N LYS A 35 5.72 -12.36 10.33
CA LYS A 35 6.56 -13.48 10.77
C LYS A 35 6.05 -14.84 10.29
N ALA A 36 4.74 -15.04 10.27
CA ALA A 36 4.13 -16.28 9.80
C ALA A 36 4.32 -16.53 8.29
N ASN A 37 4.40 -15.46 7.50
CA ASN A 37 4.54 -15.54 6.04
C ASN A 37 5.98 -15.39 5.54
N ILE A 38 6.88 -14.85 6.37
CA ILE A 38 8.31 -14.68 6.10
C ILE A 38 9.10 -15.39 7.22
N PRO A 39 9.27 -16.71 7.10
CA PRO A 39 9.85 -17.52 8.17
C PRO A 39 11.36 -17.38 8.31
N SER A 40 12.08 -17.04 7.24
CA SER A 40 13.51 -16.76 7.30
C SER A 40 13.73 -15.38 7.91
N ARG A 41 14.54 -15.29 8.95
CA ARG A 41 14.78 -14.04 9.64
C ARG A 41 16.26 -13.82 9.91
N MET A 42 16.67 -12.57 9.84
CA MET A 42 18.04 -12.17 10.00
C MET A 42 18.09 -10.89 10.84
N SER A 43 19.00 -10.83 11.79
CA SER A 43 19.23 -9.63 12.57
C SER A 43 20.72 -9.33 12.65
N PHE A 44 21.09 -8.12 12.30
CA PHE A 44 22.38 -7.53 12.68
C PHE A 44 22.32 -7.03 14.12
N LEU A 45 23.40 -6.39 14.61
CA LEU A 45 23.44 -5.78 15.93
C LEU A 45 22.25 -4.84 16.12
N VAL A 46 21.55 -5.01 17.24
CA VAL A 46 20.44 -4.15 17.66
C VAL A 46 20.73 -3.54 19.02
N SER A 47 20.01 -2.46 19.35
CA SER A 47 20.25 -1.68 20.57
C SER A 47 19.80 -2.39 21.86
N SER A 48 18.79 -3.29 21.74
CA SER A 48 18.18 -3.90 22.92
C SER A 48 17.82 -5.36 22.70
N LYS A 49 17.70 -6.09 23.82
CA LYS A 49 17.18 -7.46 23.82
C LYS A 49 15.72 -7.55 23.37
N VAL A 50 14.95 -6.46 23.54
CA VAL A 50 13.57 -6.37 23.07
C VAL A 50 13.54 -6.39 21.54
N ASP A 51 14.42 -5.62 20.90
CA ASP A 51 14.52 -5.58 19.45
C ASP A 51 14.93 -6.95 18.88
N SER A 52 15.90 -7.61 19.52
CA SER A 52 16.28 -8.98 19.16
C SER A 52 15.09 -9.94 19.21
N ARG A 53 14.31 -9.90 20.30
CA ARG A 53 13.11 -10.72 20.44
C ARG A 53 12.05 -10.38 19.41
N THR A 54 11.90 -9.11 19.08
CA THR A 54 10.94 -8.67 18.05
C THR A 54 11.27 -9.27 16.68
N ILE A 55 12.54 -9.41 16.33
CA ILE A 55 12.97 -9.98 15.05
C ILE A 55 13.04 -11.52 15.10
N LEU A 56 13.79 -12.05 16.08
CA LEU A 56 14.21 -13.46 16.13
C LEU A 56 13.38 -14.33 17.07
N ASP A 57 12.41 -13.75 17.80
CA ASP A 57 11.67 -14.35 18.92
C ASP A 57 12.55 -14.70 20.12
N GLN A 58 13.83 -14.35 20.11
CA GLN A 58 14.81 -14.59 21.16
C GLN A 58 15.85 -13.47 21.24
N GLY A 59 16.56 -13.37 22.38
CA GLY A 59 17.68 -12.48 22.55
C GLY A 59 18.94 -12.99 21.85
N GLY A 60 19.96 -12.14 21.79
CA GLY A 60 21.29 -12.47 21.26
C GLY A 60 21.81 -11.48 20.25
N ALA A 61 20.93 -10.86 19.46
CA ALA A 61 21.37 -9.88 18.48
C ALA A 61 21.92 -8.57 19.10
N GLU A 62 21.54 -8.27 20.32
CA GLU A 62 22.12 -7.18 21.12
C GLU A 62 23.57 -7.39 21.54
N GLN A 63 24.09 -8.62 21.39
CA GLN A 63 25.45 -9.01 21.77
C GLN A 63 26.37 -9.17 20.55
N LEU A 64 25.89 -8.88 19.36
CA LEU A 64 26.67 -8.96 18.14
C LEU A 64 27.76 -7.87 18.08
N LEU A 65 28.79 -8.13 17.31
CA LEU A 65 29.97 -7.22 17.21
C LEU A 65 29.73 -6.03 16.25
N GLY A 66 28.65 -6.08 15.47
CA GLY A 66 28.42 -5.13 14.36
C GLY A 66 29.27 -5.48 13.12
N LYS A 67 29.35 -4.55 12.17
CA LYS A 67 30.17 -4.68 10.95
C LYS A 67 29.92 -5.98 10.14
N GLY A 68 28.69 -6.39 10.03
CA GLY A 68 28.31 -7.60 9.29
C GLY A 68 28.08 -8.85 10.14
N ASP A 69 28.36 -8.80 11.44
CA ASP A 69 28.02 -9.88 12.37
C ASP A 69 26.52 -9.97 12.55
N MET A 70 25.91 -11.15 12.32
CA MET A 70 24.47 -11.34 12.29
C MET A 70 24.05 -12.69 12.86
N LEU A 71 22.80 -12.75 13.29
CA LEU A 71 22.09 -14.00 13.58
C LEU A 71 21.07 -14.29 12.48
N PHE A 72 21.07 -15.50 11.99
CA PHE A 72 20.17 -16.00 10.96
C PHE A 72 19.34 -17.17 11.46
N VAL A 73 18.03 -17.10 11.30
CA VAL A 73 17.08 -18.16 11.60
C VAL A 73 16.54 -18.72 10.29
N GLU A 74 16.81 -19.99 10.03
CA GLU A 74 16.30 -20.71 8.87
C GLU A 74 14.83 -21.10 9.05
N PRO A 75 14.07 -21.25 7.96
CA PRO A 75 12.71 -21.78 8.03
C PRO A 75 12.67 -23.15 8.69
N GLY A 76 11.73 -23.35 9.61
CA GLY A 76 11.54 -24.64 10.29
C GLY A 76 12.46 -24.90 11.47
N THR A 77 13.33 -23.96 11.84
CA THR A 77 14.14 -24.03 13.05
C THR A 77 13.97 -22.76 13.89
N SER A 78 14.13 -22.90 15.20
CA SER A 78 14.20 -21.75 16.13
C SER A 78 15.63 -21.44 16.60
N ILE A 79 16.62 -22.23 16.13
CA ILE A 79 18.01 -22.07 16.58
C ILE A 79 18.72 -21.11 15.59
N PRO A 80 19.18 -19.93 16.04
CA PRO A 80 19.88 -19.01 15.17
C PRO A 80 21.29 -19.48 14.90
N LYS A 81 21.73 -19.33 13.66
CA LYS A 81 23.12 -19.49 13.25
C LYS A 81 23.79 -18.12 13.27
N ARG A 82 24.95 -18.04 13.89
CA ARG A 82 25.77 -16.82 13.81
C ARG A 82 26.57 -16.86 12.52
N ILE A 83 26.44 -15.81 11.73
CA ILE A 83 27.09 -15.64 10.44
C ILE A 83 27.78 -14.29 10.43
N HIS A 84 28.97 -14.21 9.85
CA HIS A 84 29.66 -12.95 9.67
C HIS A 84 29.62 -12.57 8.18
N GLY A 85 28.77 -11.59 7.84
CA GLY A 85 28.70 -11.00 6.51
C GLY A 85 29.83 -9.99 6.29
N ALA A 86 30.09 -9.67 5.03
CA ALA A 86 31.02 -8.59 4.70
C ALA A 86 30.47 -7.24 5.16
N PHE A 87 31.33 -6.40 5.70
CA PHE A 87 30.99 -5.01 5.95
C PHE A 87 31.10 -4.22 4.64
N VAL A 88 30.07 -3.49 4.30
CA VAL A 88 30.00 -2.63 3.11
C VAL A 88 29.83 -1.20 3.56
N THR A 89 30.66 -0.30 3.05
CA THR A 89 30.60 1.13 3.35
C THR A 89 29.58 1.85 2.49
N ASP A 90 29.10 3.01 2.95
CA ASP A 90 28.17 3.84 2.18
C ASP A 90 28.77 4.26 0.81
N ASP A 91 30.07 4.56 0.78
CA ASP A 91 30.79 4.89 -0.45
C ASP A 91 30.80 3.74 -1.46
N GLU A 92 30.95 2.50 -1.01
CA GLU A 92 30.89 1.31 -1.87
C GLU A 92 29.48 1.12 -2.43
N VAL A 93 28.46 1.27 -1.59
CA VAL A 93 27.05 1.21 -2.04
C VAL A 93 26.76 2.26 -3.10
N GLN A 94 27.16 3.51 -2.88
CA GLN A 94 26.97 4.60 -3.83
C GLN A 94 27.70 4.36 -5.15
N LYS A 95 28.95 3.89 -5.10
CA LYS A 95 29.72 3.55 -6.32
C LYS A 95 29.05 2.46 -7.14
N ILE A 96 28.61 1.37 -6.49
CA ILE A 96 27.92 0.26 -7.17
C ILE A 96 26.59 0.74 -7.75
N ALA A 97 25.78 1.48 -6.99
CA ALA A 97 24.52 2.00 -7.46
C ALA A 97 24.67 2.95 -8.66
N LYS A 98 25.72 3.79 -8.64
CA LYS A 98 26.06 4.65 -9.78
C LYS A 98 26.44 3.84 -11.01
N LEU A 99 27.33 2.87 -10.86
CA LEU A 99 27.77 2.00 -11.95
C LEU A 99 26.61 1.24 -12.60
N LEU A 100 25.69 0.71 -11.77
CA LEU A 100 24.50 0.02 -12.28
C LEU A 100 23.55 0.96 -13.03
N ARG A 101 23.37 2.20 -12.57
CA ARG A 101 22.56 3.21 -13.30
C ARG A 101 23.16 3.60 -14.64
N GLU A 102 24.50 3.64 -14.72
CA GLU A 102 25.23 3.98 -15.94
C GLU A 102 25.24 2.80 -16.94
N SER A 103 25.12 1.57 -16.47
CA SER A 103 25.19 0.35 -17.30
C SER A 103 23.90 0.06 -18.07
N SER A 104 22.74 0.42 -17.55
CA SER A 104 21.46 0.17 -18.20
C SER A 104 20.38 1.13 -17.73
N SER A 105 19.50 1.54 -18.62
CA SER A 105 18.27 2.22 -18.26
C SER A 105 17.22 1.17 -17.85
N PRO A 106 16.42 1.41 -16.79
CA PRO A 106 15.37 0.48 -16.40
C PRO A 106 14.26 0.45 -17.46
N GLU A 107 13.86 -0.75 -17.86
CA GLU A 107 12.68 -0.95 -18.70
C GLU A 107 11.45 -1.10 -17.78
N TYR A 108 10.69 -0.03 -17.63
CA TYR A 108 9.45 -0.04 -16.86
C TYR A 108 8.29 -0.58 -17.70
N ILE A 109 7.54 -1.50 -17.13
CA ILE A 109 6.28 -1.96 -17.71
C ILE A 109 5.20 -0.93 -17.35
N GLU A 110 5.04 0.10 -18.18
CA GLU A 110 4.08 1.20 -17.95
C GLU A 110 2.62 0.72 -17.83
N GLU A 111 2.28 -0.39 -18.48
CA GLU A 111 0.94 -0.97 -18.45
C GLU A 111 0.50 -1.38 -17.03
N VAL A 112 1.45 -1.76 -16.16
CA VAL A 112 1.14 -2.14 -14.77
C VAL A 112 0.65 -0.95 -13.94
N THR A 113 1.18 0.25 -14.20
CA THR A 113 0.75 1.47 -13.50
C THR A 113 -0.50 2.07 -14.14
N LYS A 114 -0.59 2.08 -15.47
CA LYS A 114 -1.77 2.58 -16.19
C LYS A 114 -3.02 1.74 -15.94
N SER A 115 -2.89 0.43 -15.70
CA SER A 115 -4.03 -0.45 -15.42
C SER A 115 -4.67 -0.19 -14.06
N ILE A 116 -3.92 0.32 -13.07
CA ILE A 116 -4.46 0.63 -11.74
C ILE A 116 -5.24 1.96 -11.81
N GLU A 117 -4.68 2.99 -12.45
CA GLU A 117 -5.37 4.27 -12.66
C GLU A 117 -6.57 4.13 -13.61
N ALA A 118 -6.45 3.29 -14.67
CA ALA A 118 -7.54 3.02 -15.59
C ALA A 118 -8.62 2.10 -14.99
N GLN A 119 -8.29 1.19 -14.06
CA GLN A 119 -9.30 0.40 -13.34
C GLN A 119 -10.01 1.21 -12.27
N GLU A 120 -9.38 2.19 -11.66
CA GLU A 120 -10.07 3.14 -10.78
C GLU A 120 -10.93 4.14 -11.57
N LEU A 121 -10.50 4.52 -12.80
CA LEU A 121 -11.27 5.37 -13.70
C LEU A 121 -12.35 4.61 -14.48
N ASN A 122 -12.10 3.36 -14.90
CA ASN A 122 -13.04 2.56 -15.71
C ASN A 122 -14.00 1.72 -14.87
N SER A 123 -13.73 1.45 -13.59
CA SER A 123 -14.73 0.87 -12.69
C SER A 123 -15.86 1.86 -12.35
N ASP A 124 -15.63 3.13 -12.66
CA ASP A 124 -16.61 4.21 -12.48
C ASP A 124 -17.33 4.63 -13.79
N SER A 125 -16.85 4.25 -14.99
CA SER A 125 -17.41 4.76 -16.25
C SER A 125 -18.46 3.88 -16.93
N ASP A 126 -18.44 2.55 -16.72
CA ASP A 126 -19.42 1.66 -17.36
C ASP A 126 -20.76 1.51 -16.59
N ASN A 127 -20.81 2.00 -15.34
CA ASN A 127 -22.05 2.07 -14.55
C ASN A 127 -22.55 3.51 -14.33
N ASP A 128 -21.89 4.52 -14.87
CA ASP A 128 -22.27 5.92 -14.61
C ASP A 128 -23.55 6.33 -15.35
N ASP A 129 -23.80 5.84 -16.54
CA ASP A 129 -24.98 6.25 -17.31
C ASP A 129 -26.31 5.74 -16.68
N ASP A 130 -26.36 4.49 -16.23
CA ASP A 130 -27.57 3.96 -15.59
C ASP A 130 -27.83 4.62 -14.24
N LEU A 131 -26.78 4.82 -13.43
CA LEU A 131 -26.91 5.45 -12.12
C LEU A 131 -27.16 6.96 -12.21
N TYR A 132 -26.64 7.62 -13.24
CA TYR A 132 -26.86 9.04 -13.46
C TYR A 132 -28.33 9.35 -13.69
N ASN A 133 -28.99 8.62 -14.57
CA ASN A 133 -30.41 8.81 -14.88
C ASN A 133 -31.28 8.57 -13.63
N GLU A 134 -31.02 7.51 -12.88
CA GLU A 134 -31.73 7.23 -11.62
C GLU A 134 -31.46 8.32 -10.56
N ALA A 135 -30.23 8.87 -10.51
CA ALA A 135 -29.89 9.93 -9.59
C ALA A 135 -30.56 11.25 -9.97
N VAL A 136 -30.69 11.56 -11.24
CA VAL A 136 -31.44 12.72 -11.76
C VAL A 136 -32.91 12.61 -11.37
N GLU A 137 -33.55 11.47 -11.64
CA GLU A 137 -34.95 11.24 -11.24
C GLU A 137 -35.16 11.43 -9.75
N PHE A 138 -34.27 10.85 -8.92
CA PHE A 138 -34.32 10.99 -7.48
C PHE A 138 -34.18 12.45 -7.00
N VAL A 139 -33.25 13.22 -7.61
CA VAL A 139 -33.02 14.62 -7.25
C VAL A 139 -34.25 15.49 -7.64
N ILE A 140 -34.83 15.24 -8.80
CA ILE A 140 -36.02 15.94 -9.26
C ILE A 140 -37.23 15.61 -8.36
N GLU A 141 -37.46 14.33 -8.06
CA GLU A 141 -38.56 13.87 -7.23
C GLU A 141 -38.47 14.40 -5.80
N THR A 142 -37.31 14.33 -5.20
CA THR A 142 -37.12 14.75 -3.80
C THR A 142 -36.85 16.23 -3.63
N ARG A 143 -36.56 16.94 -4.71
CA ARG A 143 -36.08 18.35 -4.73
C ARG A 143 -34.90 18.60 -3.79
N ARG A 144 -34.01 17.61 -3.67
CA ARG A 144 -32.83 17.65 -2.78
C ARG A 144 -31.57 17.35 -3.55
N ALA A 145 -30.87 18.40 -3.99
CA ALA A 145 -29.59 18.29 -4.69
C ALA A 145 -28.40 18.32 -3.70
N SER A 146 -28.24 17.29 -2.88
CA SER A 146 -27.12 17.18 -1.96
C SER A 146 -26.32 15.88 -2.14
N ILE A 147 -25.00 15.98 -2.09
CA ILE A 147 -24.08 14.83 -2.19
C ILE A 147 -24.47 13.77 -1.16
N SER A 148 -24.77 14.15 0.07
CA SER A 148 -25.14 13.23 1.15
C SER A 148 -26.47 12.49 0.90
N SER A 149 -27.43 13.07 0.16
CA SER A 149 -28.68 12.39 -0.18
C SER A 149 -28.46 11.30 -1.22
N ILE A 150 -27.63 11.58 -2.23
CA ILE A 150 -27.24 10.62 -3.26
C ILE A 150 -26.41 9.49 -2.66
N GLN A 151 -25.42 9.81 -1.82
CA GLN A 151 -24.64 8.77 -1.11
C GLN A 151 -25.51 7.77 -0.36
N ARG A 152 -26.48 8.27 0.39
CA ARG A 152 -27.39 7.42 1.18
C ARG A 152 -28.36 6.61 0.33
N LYS A 153 -28.89 7.21 -0.72
CA LYS A 153 -29.86 6.54 -1.58
C LYS A 153 -29.23 5.40 -2.38
N PHE A 154 -28.06 5.69 -3.00
CA PHE A 154 -27.39 4.76 -3.91
C PHE A 154 -26.25 3.97 -3.25
N ARG A 155 -25.94 4.23 -1.97
CA ARG A 155 -24.85 3.59 -1.19
C ARG A 155 -23.50 3.68 -1.90
N ILE A 156 -23.20 4.84 -2.48
CA ILE A 156 -21.95 5.13 -3.19
C ILE A 156 -21.01 6.03 -2.36
N GLY A 157 -19.73 6.03 -2.73
CA GLY A 157 -18.72 6.88 -2.09
C GLY A 157 -18.92 8.39 -2.38
N TYR A 158 -18.32 9.23 -1.54
CA TYR A 158 -18.43 10.69 -1.66
C TYR A 158 -18.03 11.20 -3.05
N ASN A 159 -16.86 10.76 -3.57
CA ASN A 159 -16.33 11.23 -4.85
C ASN A 159 -17.27 10.91 -6.03
N ARG A 160 -17.92 9.75 -6.02
CA ARG A 160 -18.87 9.36 -7.05
C ARG A 160 -20.16 10.19 -6.96
N ALA A 161 -20.67 10.38 -5.75
CA ALA A 161 -21.86 11.22 -5.54
C ALA A 161 -21.60 12.71 -5.86
N ALA A 162 -20.40 13.22 -5.62
CA ALA A 162 -19.98 14.56 -5.97
C ALA A 162 -19.96 14.74 -7.50
N ARG A 163 -19.35 13.81 -8.24
CA ARG A 163 -19.33 13.84 -9.72
C ARG A 163 -20.75 13.83 -10.32
N LEU A 164 -21.64 12.97 -9.82
CA LEU A 164 -23.02 12.95 -10.30
C LEU A 164 -23.72 14.31 -10.13
N ILE A 165 -23.53 14.98 -9.00
CA ILE A 165 -24.08 16.33 -8.77
C ILE A 165 -23.40 17.37 -9.66
N GLU A 166 -22.11 17.31 -9.87
CA GLU A 166 -21.37 18.22 -10.75
C GLU A 166 -21.82 18.08 -12.21
N THR A 167 -22.00 16.84 -12.68
CA THR A 167 -22.56 16.59 -14.03
C THR A 167 -24.02 17.09 -14.14
N MET A 168 -24.84 16.99 -13.10
CA MET A 168 -26.18 17.57 -13.07
C MET A 168 -26.15 19.11 -13.10
N GLU A 169 -25.14 19.72 -12.49
CA GLU A 169 -24.93 21.17 -12.53
C GLU A 169 -24.51 21.61 -13.94
N GLU A 170 -23.60 20.91 -14.58
CA GLU A 170 -23.17 21.15 -15.97
C GLU A 170 -24.32 20.99 -16.97
N ASN A 171 -25.20 20.03 -16.74
CA ASN A 171 -26.40 19.78 -17.56
C ASN A 171 -27.59 20.69 -17.23
N GLY A 172 -27.42 21.62 -16.26
CA GLY A 172 -28.46 22.59 -15.92
C GLY A 172 -29.67 22.00 -15.18
N ILE A 173 -29.53 20.85 -14.53
CA ILE A 173 -30.57 20.20 -13.73
C ILE A 173 -30.59 20.77 -12.31
N VAL A 174 -29.43 21.16 -11.80
CA VAL A 174 -29.28 21.80 -10.49
C VAL A 174 -28.49 23.10 -10.61
N SER A 175 -28.76 24.04 -9.71
CA SER A 175 -28.05 25.32 -9.68
C SER A 175 -26.61 25.15 -9.18
N PRO A 176 -25.71 26.09 -9.49
CA PRO A 176 -24.42 26.20 -8.82
C PRO A 176 -24.58 26.28 -7.30
N MET A 177 -23.54 25.87 -6.57
CA MET A 177 -23.55 25.89 -5.11
C MET A 177 -23.71 27.32 -4.59
N ASN A 178 -24.75 27.56 -3.82
CA ASN A 178 -25.00 28.86 -3.16
C ASN A 178 -24.01 29.07 -2.00
N SER A 179 -23.91 30.31 -1.52
CA SER A 179 -23.06 30.70 -0.36
C SER A 179 -23.37 29.91 0.92
N ASN A 180 -24.53 29.29 1.02
CA ASN A 180 -24.97 28.44 2.13
C ASN A 180 -24.63 26.95 1.93
N GLY A 181 -23.91 26.59 0.87
CA GLY A 181 -23.54 25.21 0.56
C GLY A 181 -24.68 24.34 0.04
N SER A 182 -25.81 24.94 -0.38
CA SER A 182 -26.97 24.24 -0.98
C SER A 182 -27.06 24.50 -2.48
N ARG A 183 -27.63 23.55 -3.20
CA ARG A 183 -28.00 23.63 -4.61
C ARG A 183 -29.52 23.50 -4.72
N GLU A 184 -30.13 24.17 -5.68
CA GLU A 184 -31.56 24.10 -5.98
C GLU A 184 -31.78 23.30 -7.25
N VAL A 185 -32.88 22.59 -7.32
CA VAL A 185 -33.31 21.85 -8.53
C VAL A 185 -34.02 22.84 -9.44
N LEU A 186 -33.54 22.98 -10.66
CA LEU A 186 -34.04 23.95 -11.68
C LEU A 186 -35.27 23.41 -12.39
#